data_138c5c929213df7c51c32b77e688f9b8
#
_entry.id   138c5c929213df7c51c32b77e688f9b8
#
_cell.length_a   1.000
_cell.length_b   1.000
_cell.length_c   1.000
_cell.angle_alpha   90.00
_cell.angle_beta   90.00
_cell.angle_gamma   90.00
#
_symmetry.space_group_name_H-M   'P 1'
#
loop_
_entity.id
_entity.type
_entity.pdbx_description
1 polymer ?
#
loop_
_entity_poly.entity_id
_entity_poly.type
_entity_poly.pdbx_seq_one_letter_code
_entity_poly.pdbx_strand_id
1 'polypeptide(L)'
;FVGNFTVKIRRKARFVDETKCTGCGLCTEKCPQKKIPNEFNLGMDNRRAIYIPFAQAVPKVATIDADHCNMLKNGKCGVCSKVCSAGAIDYTQKDTVIEEKYGAIVAATGYNPIELDKFGEFGYAQSKDVVTSLEFERLTNAAGPTSGTLLRPSDGTHPHTIVFVQCVGSRDTSGCGKPYCSKICCMYTAKHAMLVREKYPDTEVYVFYIDVRTPGKNFDEFYRRAVEEYGVNYIKGMVGKVYPEADGTLTVQASDLIENKQIKISADMVVLAAAIEPDKSARPLATMLTASMDTNDFFTEAHPKLRPVESPTAGIFLSGACQGPKDI
;
A
#
# COMPACT_ATOMS: atom_id res chain seq x y z
N PHE A 1 -21.74 12.18 -22.74
CA PHE A 1 -20.89 12.37 -23.95
C PHE A 1 -19.82 13.40 -23.66
N VAL A 2 -18.80 13.42 -24.50
CA VAL A 2 -17.66 14.34 -24.40
C VAL A 2 -18.12 15.78 -24.18
N GLY A 3 -17.50 16.47 -23.21
CA GLY A 3 -17.84 17.85 -22.85
C GLY A 3 -19.09 18.01 -21.99
N ASN A 4 -19.85 16.94 -21.75
CA ASN A 4 -21.10 17.01 -20.99
C ASN A 4 -21.42 15.66 -20.30
N PHE A 5 -20.55 15.24 -19.39
CA PHE A 5 -20.80 14.08 -18.53
C PHE A 5 -21.66 14.49 -17.34
N THR A 6 -22.73 13.77 -17.08
CA THR A 6 -23.50 13.91 -15.85
C THR A 6 -23.04 12.84 -14.86
N VAL A 7 -22.51 13.25 -13.72
CA VAL A 7 -21.93 12.36 -12.72
C VAL A 7 -22.75 12.43 -11.44
N LYS A 8 -23.23 11.29 -10.97
CA LYS A 8 -23.87 11.13 -9.66
C LYS A 8 -22.84 10.71 -8.64
N ILE A 9 -22.62 11.55 -7.64
CA ILE A 9 -21.62 11.33 -6.60
C ILE A 9 -22.36 11.08 -5.28
N ARG A 10 -22.19 9.88 -4.72
CA ARG A 10 -22.65 9.56 -3.37
C ARG A 10 -21.62 10.03 -2.37
N ARG A 11 -21.91 11.12 -1.67
CA ARG A 11 -21.11 11.60 -0.54
C ARG A 11 -21.55 10.89 0.73
N LYS A 12 -20.72 10.05 1.26
CA LYS A 12 -20.98 9.31 2.50
C LYS A 12 -21.01 10.25 3.70
N ALA A 13 -21.91 9.99 4.65
CA ALA A 13 -21.98 10.71 5.91
C ALA A 13 -20.68 10.55 6.69
N ARG A 14 -20.08 11.65 7.10
CA ARG A 14 -18.88 11.68 7.94
C ARG A 14 -19.24 11.72 9.43
N PHE A 15 -20.48 12.11 9.76
CA PHE A 15 -20.99 12.35 11.11
C PHE A 15 -20.22 13.44 11.87
N VAL A 16 -19.51 14.27 11.14
CA VAL A 16 -18.75 15.42 11.62
C VAL A 16 -18.93 16.56 10.64
N ASP A 17 -19.32 17.72 11.14
CA ASP A 17 -19.47 18.94 10.36
C ASP A 17 -18.07 19.48 9.99
N GLU A 18 -17.76 19.43 8.70
CA GLU A 18 -16.45 19.83 8.17
C GLU A 18 -16.18 21.32 8.36
N THR A 19 -17.23 22.15 8.43
CA THR A 19 -17.09 23.61 8.57
C THR A 19 -16.75 24.02 10.00
N LYS A 20 -17.08 23.16 10.98
CA LYS A 20 -16.83 23.40 12.40
C LYS A 20 -15.60 22.66 12.93
N CYS A 21 -15.25 21.51 12.34
CA CYS A 21 -14.19 20.67 12.85
C CYS A 21 -12.82 21.33 12.65
N THR A 22 -12.09 21.52 13.75
CA THR A 22 -10.73 22.11 13.75
C THR A 22 -9.61 21.07 13.58
N GLY A 23 -9.96 19.78 13.51
CA GLY A 23 -8.96 18.69 13.39
C GLY A 23 -8.07 18.50 14.64
N CYS A 24 -8.52 18.93 15.82
CA CYS A 24 -7.73 18.88 17.07
C CYS A 24 -7.45 17.45 17.60
N GLY A 25 -8.23 16.46 17.19
CA GLY A 25 -8.03 15.03 17.56
C GLY A 25 -8.59 14.62 18.93
N LEU A 26 -9.10 15.53 19.76
CA LEU A 26 -9.56 15.22 21.12
C LEU A 26 -10.69 14.17 21.13
N CYS A 27 -11.60 14.22 20.17
CA CYS A 27 -12.66 13.22 20.01
C CYS A 27 -12.11 11.82 19.72
N THR A 28 -11.04 11.73 18.92
CA THR A 28 -10.32 10.49 18.65
C THR A 28 -9.70 9.96 19.94
N GLU A 29 -8.94 10.79 20.66
CA GLU A 29 -8.26 10.42 21.90
C GLU A 29 -9.23 9.84 22.98
N LYS A 30 -10.40 10.43 23.11
CA LYS A 30 -11.39 10.04 24.14
C LYS A 30 -12.36 8.92 23.72
N CYS A 31 -12.33 8.49 22.45
CA CYS A 31 -13.21 7.43 21.96
C CYS A 31 -12.92 6.10 22.67
N PRO A 32 -13.93 5.40 23.21
CA PRO A 32 -13.74 4.12 23.92
C PRO A 32 -13.47 2.94 22.98
N GLN A 33 -13.86 3.03 21.72
CA GLN A 33 -13.60 2.00 20.72
C GLN A 33 -12.16 2.10 20.21
N LYS A 34 -11.29 1.14 20.62
CA LYS A 34 -9.83 1.23 20.46
C LYS A 34 -9.21 0.10 19.63
N LYS A 35 -9.98 -0.91 19.23
CA LYS A 35 -9.47 -2.13 18.62
C LYS A 35 -10.01 -2.32 17.20
N ILE A 36 -10.02 -1.26 16.42
CA ILE A 36 -10.43 -1.32 15.01
C ILE A 36 -9.14 -1.33 14.18
N PRO A 37 -8.89 -2.33 13.35
CA PRO A 37 -7.72 -2.34 12.49
C PRO A 37 -7.60 -1.04 11.69
N ASN A 38 -6.43 -0.44 11.68
CA ASN A 38 -6.16 0.80 10.96
C ASN A 38 -5.85 0.49 9.50
N GLU A 39 -6.75 0.78 8.62
CA GLU A 39 -6.63 0.52 7.18
C GLU A 39 -5.45 1.28 6.56
N PHE A 40 -5.18 2.50 7.05
CA PHE A 40 -4.06 3.30 6.55
C PHE A 40 -2.70 2.69 6.88
N ASN A 41 -2.60 1.95 7.98
CA ASN A 41 -1.41 1.18 8.37
C ASN A 41 -1.56 -0.32 8.07
N LEU A 42 -2.45 -0.70 7.13
CA LEU A 42 -2.63 -2.09 6.68
C LEU A 42 -2.97 -3.06 7.81
N GLY A 43 -3.64 -2.59 8.84
CA GLY A 43 -4.02 -3.38 10.00
C GLY A 43 -2.90 -3.65 11.01
N MET A 44 -1.69 -3.12 10.82
CA MET A 44 -0.56 -3.31 11.74
C MET A 44 -0.73 -2.61 13.09
N ASP A 45 -1.59 -1.61 13.16
CA ASP A 45 -2.01 -0.97 14.39
C ASP A 45 -3.54 -0.84 14.45
N ASN A 46 -4.04 -0.22 15.51
CA ASN A 46 -5.47 -0.01 15.69
C ASN A 46 -5.83 1.46 15.71
N ARG A 47 -6.95 1.80 15.08
CA ARG A 47 -7.60 3.10 15.15
C ARG A 47 -8.85 3.07 16.04
N ARG A 48 -9.45 4.22 16.23
CA ARG A 48 -10.72 4.38 16.95
C ARG A 48 -11.89 4.52 15.99
N ALA A 49 -13.12 4.41 16.53
CA ALA A 49 -14.32 4.58 15.71
C ALA A 49 -14.52 6.02 15.21
N ILE A 50 -14.00 7.01 15.91
CA ILE A 50 -13.83 8.37 15.37
C ILE A 50 -12.35 8.65 15.22
N TYR A 51 -11.95 9.08 14.04
CA TYR A 51 -10.52 9.19 13.68
C TYR A 51 -10.31 10.22 12.56
N ILE A 52 -9.09 10.70 12.44
CA ILE A 52 -8.57 11.39 11.26
C ILE A 52 -7.77 10.34 10.48
N PRO A 53 -8.02 10.11 9.19
CA PRO A 53 -7.43 8.99 8.44
C PRO A 53 -5.90 8.92 8.52
N PHE A 54 -5.23 10.06 8.44
CA PHE A 54 -3.78 10.20 8.62
C PHE A 54 -3.42 11.65 8.95
N ALA A 55 -2.23 11.87 9.49
CA ALA A 55 -1.83 13.17 10.05
C ALA A 55 -1.87 14.35 9.05
N GLN A 56 -1.58 14.07 7.76
CA GLN A 56 -1.53 15.05 6.67
C GLN A 56 -2.83 15.11 5.84
N ALA A 57 -3.94 14.53 6.33
CA ALA A 57 -5.21 14.52 5.60
C ALA A 57 -5.69 15.95 5.27
N VAL A 58 -6.19 16.13 4.05
CA VAL A 58 -6.79 17.39 3.57
C VAL A 58 -8.19 17.10 3.04
N PRO A 59 -9.25 17.65 3.66
CA PRO A 59 -9.22 18.42 4.90
C PRO A 59 -8.86 17.59 6.13
N LYS A 60 -8.19 18.20 7.12
CA LYS A 60 -7.88 17.55 8.40
C LYS A 60 -9.11 17.54 9.31
N VAL A 61 -10.08 16.70 8.98
CA VAL A 61 -11.37 16.58 9.65
C VAL A 61 -11.59 15.15 10.09
N ALA A 62 -12.12 14.97 11.30
CA ALA A 62 -12.45 13.65 11.80
C ALA A 62 -13.63 13.03 11.03
N THR A 63 -13.68 11.71 11.02
CA THR A 63 -14.81 10.92 10.50
C THR A 63 -15.19 9.85 11.52
N ILE A 64 -16.47 9.44 11.54
CA ILE A 64 -16.96 8.37 12.39
C ILE A 64 -17.23 7.14 11.51
N ASP A 65 -16.61 6.03 11.88
CA ASP A 65 -16.91 4.71 11.35
C ASP A 65 -18.23 4.22 11.96
N ALA A 66 -19.28 4.22 11.15
CA ALA A 66 -20.62 3.88 11.60
C ALA A 66 -20.73 2.42 12.08
N ASP A 67 -19.99 1.52 11.45
CA ASP A 67 -20.04 0.09 11.74
C ASP A 67 -19.41 -0.27 13.09
N HIS A 68 -18.54 0.60 13.62
CA HIS A 68 -17.87 0.41 14.90
C HIS A 68 -18.25 1.44 15.97
N CYS A 69 -19.10 2.42 15.65
CA CYS A 69 -19.50 3.45 16.59
C CYS A 69 -20.68 3.00 17.47
N ASN A 70 -20.49 2.91 18.78
CA ASN A 70 -21.55 2.53 19.71
C ASN A 70 -22.74 3.49 19.68
N MET A 71 -22.52 4.79 19.46
CA MET A 71 -23.62 5.76 19.36
C MET A 71 -24.50 5.52 18.14
N LEU A 72 -23.89 5.29 16.98
CA LEU A 72 -24.62 5.04 15.73
C LEU A 72 -25.28 3.66 15.69
N LYS A 73 -24.66 2.65 16.35
CA LYS A 73 -25.20 1.27 16.40
C LYS A 73 -26.35 1.11 17.39
N ASN A 74 -26.26 1.68 18.57
CA ASN A 74 -27.18 1.36 19.67
C ASN A 74 -27.56 2.56 20.57
N GLY A 75 -27.13 3.78 20.24
CA GLY A 75 -27.43 4.99 21.01
C GLY A 75 -26.73 5.11 22.37
N LYS A 76 -25.85 4.19 22.71
CA LYS A 76 -25.24 4.10 24.07
C LYS A 76 -23.83 4.67 24.15
N CYS A 77 -23.64 5.89 23.66
CA CYS A 77 -22.36 6.59 23.77
C CYS A 77 -22.59 8.11 23.67
N GLY A 78 -21.70 8.87 23.03
CA GLY A 78 -21.78 10.31 22.88
C GLY A 78 -20.56 11.04 23.45
N VAL A 79 -19.50 10.29 23.79
CA VAL A 79 -18.27 10.88 24.35
C VAL A 79 -17.67 11.93 23.42
N CYS A 80 -17.57 11.65 22.13
CA CYS A 80 -16.99 12.57 21.16
C CYS A 80 -17.77 13.88 21.01
N SER A 81 -19.11 13.87 21.10
CA SER A 81 -19.91 15.11 21.08
C SER A 81 -19.76 15.92 22.37
N LYS A 82 -19.58 15.26 23.53
CA LYS A 82 -19.39 15.96 24.81
C LYS A 82 -18.03 16.66 24.91
N VAL A 83 -16.99 16.12 24.30
CA VAL A 83 -15.63 16.69 24.36
C VAL A 83 -15.33 17.65 23.20
N CYS A 84 -16.20 17.73 22.21
CA CYS A 84 -16.02 18.60 21.06
C CYS A 84 -16.45 20.03 21.37
N SER A 85 -15.49 20.91 21.71
CA SER A 85 -15.78 22.33 21.98
C SER A 85 -16.34 23.08 20.77
N ALA A 86 -16.01 22.66 19.55
CA ALA A 86 -16.51 23.23 18.32
C ALA A 86 -17.94 22.75 17.94
N GLY A 87 -18.52 21.81 18.69
CA GLY A 87 -19.85 21.27 18.39
C GLY A 87 -19.99 20.65 17.00
N ALA A 88 -18.90 20.05 16.49
CA ALA A 88 -18.84 19.56 15.12
C ALA A 88 -19.45 18.15 14.92
N ILE A 89 -19.81 17.43 15.99
CA ILE A 89 -20.34 16.06 15.89
C ILE A 89 -21.84 16.09 15.60
N ASP A 90 -22.22 15.43 14.52
CA ASP A 90 -23.61 15.31 14.08
C ASP A 90 -23.93 13.87 13.68
N TYR A 91 -24.53 13.11 14.58
CA TYR A 91 -24.92 11.72 14.36
C TYR A 91 -26.14 11.56 13.42
N THR A 92 -26.81 12.66 13.06
CA THR A 92 -28.01 12.63 12.21
C THR A 92 -27.68 12.74 10.72
N GLN A 93 -26.43 13.02 10.37
CA GLN A 93 -26.00 13.09 8.98
C GLN A 93 -26.36 11.82 8.21
N LYS A 94 -26.73 12.02 6.95
CA LYS A 94 -27.02 10.93 6.02
C LYS A 94 -26.17 11.08 4.76
N ASP A 95 -26.01 9.99 4.04
CA ASP A 95 -25.45 10.03 2.71
C ASP A 95 -26.27 10.98 1.83
N THR A 96 -25.58 11.75 1.03
CA THR A 96 -26.19 12.65 0.04
C THR A 96 -25.75 12.25 -1.36
N VAL A 97 -26.65 12.38 -2.33
CA VAL A 97 -26.31 12.22 -3.74
C VAL A 97 -26.35 13.58 -4.39
N ILE A 98 -25.24 13.97 -4.96
CA ILE A 98 -25.13 15.19 -5.77
C ILE A 98 -25.00 14.80 -7.23
N GLU A 99 -25.57 15.59 -8.12
CA GLU A 99 -25.47 15.41 -9.56
C GLU A 99 -24.80 16.65 -10.16
N GLU A 100 -23.68 16.43 -10.82
CA GLU A 100 -22.87 17.51 -11.39
C GLU A 100 -22.49 17.20 -12.84
N LYS A 101 -22.20 18.25 -13.61
CA LYS A 101 -21.75 18.14 -15.00
C LYS A 101 -20.26 18.41 -15.11
N TYR A 102 -19.57 17.53 -15.85
CA TYR A 102 -18.13 17.62 -16.08
C TYR A 102 -17.82 17.52 -17.56
N GLY A 103 -16.78 18.23 -18.02
CA GLY A 103 -16.33 18.21 -19.41
C GLY A 103 -15.54 16.96 -19.76
N ALA A 104 -14.81 16.38 -18.80
CA ALA A 104 -13.98 15.21 -18.96
C ALA A 104 -13.91 14.39 -17.67
N ILE A 105 -13.49 13.13 -17.77
CA ILE A 105 -13.27 12.22 -16.63
C ILE A 105 -11.85 11.70 -16.71
N VAL A 106 -11.11 11.72 -15.60
CA VAL A 106 -9.80 11.09 -15.45
C VAL A 106 -9.93 9.87 -14.54
N ALA A 107 -9.72 8.68 -15.10
CA ALA A 107 -9.65 7.45 -14.33
C ALA A 107 -8.26 7.29 -13.72
N ALA A 108 -8.19 7.19 -12.39
CA ALA A 108 -6.96 7.09 -11.61
C ALA A 108 -7.16 6.12 -10.43
N THR A 109 -7.65 4.90 -10.71
CA THR A 109 -8.02 3.91 -9.70
C THR A 109 -6.83 3.30 -8.96
N GLY A 110 -5.62 3.49 -9.48
CA GLY A 110 -4.41 2.95 -8.85
C GLY A 110 -4.29 1.43 -9.02
N TYR A 111 -3.74 0.76 -8.00
CA TYR A 111 -3.49 -0.67 -7.96
C TYR A 111 -3.66 -1.23 -6.54
N ASN A 112 -3.76 -2.54 -6.44
CA ASN A 112 -3.62 -3.29 -5.19
C ASN A 112 -2.39 -4.21 -5.25
N PRO A 113 -1.71 -4.49 -4.13
CA PRO A 113 -0.80 -5.63 -4.05
C PRO A 113 -1.59 -6.93 -4.23
N ILE A 114 -0.95 -7.94 -4.87
CA ILE A 114 -1.54 -9.29 -4.98
C ILE A 114 -1.70 -9.90 -3.58
N GLU A 115 -2.78 -10.67 -3.39
CA GLU A 115 -3.01 -11.41 -2.14
C GLU A 115 -1.99 -12.53 -2.01
N LEU A 116 -1.29 -12.60 -0.87
CA LEU A 116 -0.17 -13.51 -0.65
C LEU A 116 -0.57 -14.90 -0.13
N ASP A 117 -1.85 -15.17 0.05
CA ASP A 117 -2.37 -16.46 0.54
C ASP A 117 -1.97 -17.64 -0.34
N LYS A 118 -1.75 -17.37 -1.63
CA LYS A 118 -1.36 -18.38 -2.63
C LYS A 118 0.14 -18.65 -2.68
N PHE A 119 0.93 -17.92 -1.92
CA PHE A 119 2.40 -17.94 -1.92
C PHE A 119 2.91 -18.38 -0.55
N GLY A 120 2.41 -19.52 -0.07
CA GLY A 120 2.71 -20.05 1.27
C GLY A 120 4.20 -20.35 1.50
N GLU A 121 4.97 -20.56 0.41
CA GLU A 121 6.42 -20.76 0.45
C GLU A 121 7.18 -19.58 1.03
N PHE A 122 6.64 -18.36 0.98
CA PHE A 122 7.29 -17.18 1.55
C PHE A 122 6.95 -16.91 3.02
N GLY A 123 6.10 -17.74 3.65
CA GLY A 123 5.85 -17.68 5.10
C GLY A 123 5.05 -16.47 5.61
N TYR A 124 4.42 -15.67 4.75
CA TYR A 124 3.69 -14.45 5.13
C TYR A 124 2.61 -14.70 6.19
N ALA A 125 1.79 -15.73 6.04
CA ALA A 125 0.76 -16.08 7.02
C ALA A 125 1.31 -16.81 8.27
N GLN A 126 2.60 -17.21 8.27
CA GLN A 126 3.20 -18.02 9.32
C GLN A 126 3.97 -17.19 10.34
N SER A 127 4.47 -16.01 9.95
CA SER A 127 5.21 -15.11 10.83
C SER A 127 4.82 -13.66 10.59
N LYS A 128 4.68 -12.91 11.67
CA LYS A 128 4.43 -11.46 11.62
C LYS A 128 5.64 -10.66 11.09
N ASP A 129 6.83 -11.24 11.13
CA ASP A 129 8.07 -10.60 10.67
C ASP A 129 8.33 -10.83 9.17
N VAL A 130 7.43 -11.56 8.51
CA VAL A 130 7.34 -11.58 7.04
C VAL A 130 6.29 -10.55 6.65
N VAL A 131 6.72 -9.46 6.04
CA VAL A 131 5.87 -8.31 5.71
C VAL A 131 5.91 -8.02 4.22
N THR A 132 4.88 -7.37 3.70
CA THR A 132 4.90 -6.81 2.35
C THR A 132 5.75 -5.55 2.30
N SER A 133 6.22 -5.15 1.12
CA SER A 133 6.93 -3.87 0.95
C SER A 133 6.08 -2.67 1.35
N LEU A 134 4.75 -2.74 1.20
CA LEU A 134 3.85 -1.67 1.60
C LEU A 134 3.71 -1.58 3.13
N GLU A 135 3.65 -2.71 3.83
CA GLU A 135 3.73 -2.76 5.30
C GLU A 135 5.08 -2.25 5.79
N PHE A 136 6.18 -2.63 5.13
CA PHE A 136 7.51 -2.12 5.44
C PHE A 136 7.62 -0.60 5.27
N GLU A 137 7.02 -0.04 4.21
CA GLU A 137 6.90 1.41 4.03
C GLU A 137 6.18 2.07 5.22
N ARG A 138 5.13 1.44 5.75
CA ARG A 138 4.44 1.96 6.94
C ARG A 138 5.28 1.86 8.20
N LEU A 139 6.04 0.78 8.41
CA LEU A 139 6.94 0.62 9.56
C LEU A 139 8.06 1.67 9.57
N THR A 140 8.56 2.07 8.40
CA THR A 140 9.64 3.08 8.29
C THR A 140 9.16 4.51 8.25
N ASN A 141 7.85 4.74 8.13
CA ASN A 141 7.26 6.07 8.01
C ASN A 141 6.99 6.71 9.38
N ALA A 142 7.31 8.00 9.53
CA ALA A 142 7.08 8.76 10.78
C ALA A 142 5.61 8.79 11.24
N ALA A 143 4.65 8.66 10.31
CA ALA A 143 3.21 8.53 10.61
C ALA A 143 2.73 7.07 10.66
N GLY A 144 3.65 6.11 10.66
CA GLY A 144 3.35 4.68 10.74
C GLY A 144 3.18 4.19 12.18
N PRO A 145 2.92 2.88 12.36
CA PRO A 145 2.58 2.28 13.65
C PRO A 145 3.68 2.41 14.70
N THR A 146 4.93 2.50 14.28
CA THR A 146 6.13 2.61 15.13
C THR A 146 6.76 4.01 15.11
N SER A 147 6.05 5.02 14.59
CA SER A 147 6.55 6.38 14.42
C SER A 147 7.88 6.46 13.69
N GLY A 148 8.08 5.57 12.70
CA GLY A 148 9.26 5.50 11.84
C GLY A 148 10.48 4.84 12.48
N THR A 149 10.35 4.23 13.65
CA THR A 149 11.36 3.34 14.21
C THR A 149 11.15 1.95 13.65
N LEU A 150 12.16 1.36 13.01
CA LEU A 150 12.04 0.03 12.44
C LEU A 150 12.10 -1.01 13.55
N LEU A 151 10.96 -1.65 13.78
CA LEU A 151 10.77 -2.68 14.79
C LEU A 151 10.10 -3.91 14.17
N ARG A 152 10.47 -5.09 14.65
CA ARG A 152 9.82 -6.35 14.29
C ARG A 152 8.38 -6.37 14.78
N PRO A 153 7.40 -6.69 13.94
CA PRO A 153 5.99 -6.77 14.34
C PRO A 153 5.69 -7.84 15.39
N SER A 154 6.54 -8.87 15.53
CA SER A 154 6.34 -9.96 16.49
C SER A 154 6.60 -9.56 17.93
N ASP A 155 7.71 -8.87 18.20
CA ASP A 155 8.25 -8.64 19.56
C ASP A 155 8.66 -7.19 19.83
N GLY A 156 8.65 -6.31 18.81
CA GLY A 156 9.02 -4.91 18.96
C GLY A 156 10.53 -4.66 19.10
N THR A 157 11.38 -5.66 18.82
CA THR A 157 12.83 -5.48 18.79
C THR A 157 13.31 -4.92 17.43
N HIS A 158 14.53 -4.38 17.39
CA HIS A 158 15.13 -3.95 16.14
C HIS A 158 15.67 -5.13 15.34
N PRO A 159 15.36 -5.26 14.02
CA PRO A 159 15.92 -6.32 13.18
C PRO A 159 17.36 -6.02 12.81
N HIS A 160 18.27 -6.98 12.99
CA HIS A 160 19.68 -6.91 12.59
C HIS A 160 19.94 -7.45 11.19
N THR A 161 19.09 -8.36 10.71
CA THR A 161 19.19 -8.94 9.36
C THR A 161 17.86 -8.87 8.65
N ILE A 162 17.81 -8.18 7.50
CA ILE A 162 16.60 -8.01 6.70
C ILE A 162 16.83 -8.58 5.29
N VAL A 163 15.89 -9.41 4.84
CA VAL A 163 15.92 -9.99 3.49
C VAL A 163 14.76 -9.47 2.66
N PHE A 164 15.05 -8.83 1.54
CA PHE A 164 14.06 -8.43 0.54
C PHE A 164 13.95 -9.50 -0.55
N VAL A 165 12.74 -9.95 -0.82
CA VAL A 165 12.43 -10.93 -1.87
C VAL A 165 11.72 -10.24 -3.02
N GLN A 166 12.37 -10.14 -4.17
CA GLN A 166 11.82 -9.51 -5.37
C GLN A 166 10.88 -10.45 -6.14
N CYS A 167 10.00 -9.85 -6.93
CA CYS A 167 9.13 -10.53 -7.90
C CYS A 167 8.13 -11.54 -7.28
N VAL A 168 7.73 -11.37 -6.01
CA VAL A 168 6.72 -12.25 -5.40
C VAL A 168 5.38 -12.12 -6.13
N GLY A 169 4.98 -13.16 -6.86
CA GLY A 169 3.80 -13.19 -7.71
C GLY A 169 3.89 -12.35 -9.00
N SER A 170 5.05 -11.72 -9.31
CA SER A 170 5.31 -11.05 -10.59
C SER A 170 6.12 -11.94 -11.52
N ARG A 171 5.91 -11.82 -12.85
CA ARG A 171 6.61 -12.62 -13.87
C ARG A 171 6.36 -14.11 -13.67
N ASP A 172 5.19 -14.43 -13.17
CA ASP A 172 4.75 -15.76 -12.80
C ASP A 172 3.66 -16.23 -13.78
N THR A 173 3.94 -17.31 -14.49
CA THR A 173 3.05 -17.95 -15.45
C THR A 173 2.37 -19.20 -14.90
N SER A 174 2.54 -19.50 -13.60
CA SER A 174 1.92 -20.68 -12.96
C SER A 174 0.39 -20.57 -12.84
N GLY A 175 -0.17 -19.38 -13.01
CA GLY A 175 -1.59 -19.10 -12.79
C GLY A 175 -1.90 -18.60 -11.36
N CYS A 176 -0.95 -18.67 -10.43
CA CYS A 176 -1.11 -18.07 -9.09
C CYS A 176 -0.76 -16.59 -9.08
N GLY A 177 0.25 -16.20 -9.84
CA GLY A 177 0.73 -14.83 -9.96
C GLY A 177 0.30 -14.13 -11.24
N LYS A 178 1.03 -13.08 -11.58
CA LYS A 178 0.84 -12.23 -12.77
C LYS A 178 1.99 -12.42 -13.76
N PRO A 179 1.71 -12.58 -15.07
CA PRO A 179 2.75 -12.85 -16.06
C PRO A 179 3.65 -11.64 -16.36
N TYR A 180 3.25 -10.46 -15.94
CA TYR A 180 3.97 -9.20 -16.18
C TYR A 180 4.88 -8.82 -15.00
N CYS A 181 5.82 -7.90 -15.26
CA CYS A 181 6.63 -7.24 -14.25
C CYS A 181 5.86 -6.05 -13.63
N SER A 182 5.89 -5.93 -12.32
CA SER A 182 5.29 -4.79 -11.59
C SER A 182 6.06 -3.47 -11.74
N LYS A 183 7.24 -3.47 -12.35
CA LYS A 183 8.11 -2.34 -12.74
C LYS A 183 8.60 -1.42 -11.61
N ILE A 184 7.90 -1.33 -10.50
CA ILE A 184 8.22 -0.40 -9.39
C ILE A 184 9.02 -1.05 -8.26
N CYS A 185 8.97 -2.40 -8.14
CA CYS A 185 9.51 -3.11 -6.96
C CYS A 185 11.03 -2.96 -6.81
N CYS A 186 11.81 -3.00 -7.89
CA CYS A 186 13.26 -2.83 -7.80
C CYS A 186 13.65 -1.48 -7.21
N MET A 187 12.94 -0.42 -7.57
CA MET A 187 13.25 0.93 -7.12
C MET A 187 12.81 1.22 -5.69
N TYR A 188 11.60 0.80 -5.30
CA TYR A 188 11.19 1.00 -3.92
C TYR A 188 11.97 0.10 -2.95
N THR A 189 12.41 -1.09 -3.38
CA THR A 189 13.29 -1.93 -2.57
C THR A 189 14.67 -1.29 -2.39
N ALA A 190 15.26 -0.74 -3.45
CA ALA A 190 16.51 0.02 -3.32
C ALA A 190 16.36 1.19 -2.33
N LYS A 191 15.27 1.97 -2.43
CA LYS A 191 14.94 3.02 -1.46
C LYS A 191 14.85 2.49 -0.03
N HIS A 192 14.09 1.42 0.20
CA HIS A 192 13.93 0.84 1.54
C HIS A 192 15.24 0.34 2.11
N ALA A 193 16.03 -0.38 1.31
CA ALA A 193 17.34 -0.89 1.70
C ALA A 193 18.31 0.24 2.09
N MET A 194 18.35 1.31 1.29
CA MET A 194 19.17 2.49 1.59
C MET A 194 18.72 3.18 2.88
N LEU A 195 17.42 3.38 3.09
CA LEU A 195 16.87 3.97 4.32
C LEU A 195 17.23 3.16 5.57
N VAL A 196 17.22 1.83 5.48
CA VAL A 196 17.67 0.96 6.57
C VAL A 196 19.15 1.18 6.84
N ARG A 197 20.00 1.09 5.82
CA ARG A 197 21.45 1.23 5.97
C ARG A 197 21.89 2.63 6.43
N GLU A 198 21.18 3.66 5.99
CA GLU A 198 21.41 5.05 6.43
C GLU A 198 21.10 5.22 7.92
N LYS A 199 19.94 4.71 8.36
CA LYS A 199 19.46 4.90 9.73
C LYS A 199 20.02 3.89 10.72
N TYR A 200 20.35 2.69 10.25
CA TYR A 200 20.83 1.55 11.03
C TYR A 200 22.04 0.89 10.32
N PRO A 201 23.24 1.48 10.43
CA PRO A 201 24.43 0.99 9.72
C PRO A 201 24.83 -0.45 10.05
N ASP A 202 24.49 -0.93 11.25
CA ASP A 202 24.80 -2.28 11.72
C ASP A 202 23.79 -3.34 11.24
N THR A 203 22.69 -2.94 10.60
CA THR A 203 21.71 -3.88 10.05
C THR A 203 22.18 -4.41 8.70
N GLU A 204 22.31 -5.73 8.57
CA GLU A 204 22.61 -6.39 7.30
C GLU A 204 21.35 -6.42 6.41
N VAL A 205 21.52 -6.06 5.16
CA VAL A 205 20.42 -6.03 4.18
C VAL A 205 20.79 -6.87 2.96
N TYR A 206 19.93 -7.83 2.64
CA TYR A 206 20.03 -8.69 1.47
C TYR A 206 18.86 -8.48 0.54
N VAL A 207 19.10 -8.45 -0.77
CA VAL A 207 18.05 -8.34 -1.80
C VAL A 207 18.22 -9.49 -2.79
N PHE A 208 17.27 -10.42 -2.81
CA PHE A 208 17.21 -11.47 -3.83
C PHE A 208 16.46 -10.98 -5.06
N TYR A 209 17.05 -11.10 -6.25
CA TYR A 209 16.50 -10.58 -7.48
C TYR A 209 16.77 -11.50 -8.68
N ILE A 210 15.86 -11.48 -9.66
CA ILE A 210 16.03 -12.17 -10.95
C ILE A 210 16.84 -11.28 -11.91
N ASP A 211 16.37 -10.05 -12.11
CA ASP A 211 17.10 -8.94 -12.74
C ASP A 211 16.62 -7.62 -12.08
N VAL A 212 17.47 -6.60 -12.07
CA VAL A 212 17.12 -5.26 -11.59
C VAL A 212 16.61 -4.43 -12.76
N ARG A 213 15.43 -3.86 -12.63
CA ARG A 213 14.81 -3.01 -13.63
C ARG A 213 14.76 -1.57 -13.15
N THR A 214 15.45 -0.71 -13.87
CA THR A 214 15.65 0.71 -13.59
C THR A 214 15.08 1.56 -14.74
N PRO A 215 13.74 1.58 -14.96
CA PRO A 215 13.16 2.13 -16.19
C PRO A 215 13.16 3.66 -16.28
N GLY A 216 13.51 4.37 -15.21
CA GLY A 216 13.50 5.83 -15.14
C GLY A 216 14.87 6.46 -15.27
N LYS A 217 14.89 7.79 -15.52
CA LYS A 217 16.12 8.57 -15.56
C LYS A 217 16.81 8.56 -14.18
N ASN A 218 18.11 8.29 -14.16
CA ASN A 218 18.96 8.17 -12.96
C ASN A 218 18.58 7.03 -12.02
N PHE A 219 17.75 6.08 -12.46
CA PHE A 219 17.38 4.94 -11.62
C PHE A 219 18.49 3.89 -11.52
N ASP A 220 19.32 3.76 -12.57
CA ASP A 220 20.50 2.89 -12.51
C ASP A 220 21.53 3.41 -11.50
N GLU A 221 21.79 4.70 -11.51
CA GLU A 221 22.66 5.36 -10.52
C GLU A 221 22.10 5.21 -9.10
N PHE A 222 20.79 5.32 -8.94
CA PHE A 222 20.14 5.12 -7.64
C PHE A 222 20.32 3.69 -7.12
N TYR A 223 20.17 2.69 -7.99
CA TYR A 223 20.45 1.30 -7.67
C TYR A 223 21.94 1.07 -7.32
N ARG A 224 22.87 1.62 -8.12
CA ARG A 224 24.32 1.52 -7.85
C ARG A 224 24.67 2.09 -6.48
N ARG A 225 24.10 3.22 -6.11
CA ARG A 225 24.30 3.81 -4.80
C ARG A 225 23.89 2.88 -3.66
N ALA A 226 22.78 2.14 -3.81
CA ALA A 226 22.37 1.16 -2.81
C ALA A 226 23.45 0.09 -2.58
N VAL A 227 24.15 -0.33 -3.63
CA VAL A 227 25.23 -1.33 -3.56
C VAL A 227 26.54 -0.70 -3.09
N GLU A 228 27.00 0.36 -3.76
CA GLU A 228 28.36 0.90 -3.62
C GLU A 228 28.52 1.81 -2.39
N GLU A 229 27.52 2.64 -2.08
CA GLU A 229 27.60 3.60 -0.97
C GLU A 229 26.98 3.05 0.31
N TYR A 230 25.86 2.31 0.20
CA TYR A 230 25.11 1.81 1.36
C TYR A 230 25.44 0.34 1.71
N GLY A 231 26.20 -0.36 0.89
CA GLY A 231 26.64 -1.73 1.16
C GLY A 231 25.49 -2.74 1.23
N VAL A 232 24.46 -2.55 0.41
CA VAL A 232 23.35 -3.51 0.33
C VAL A 232 23.78 -4.74 -0.46
N ASN A 233 23.57 -5.93 0.09
CA ASN A 233 23.94 -7.21 -0.52
C ASN A 233 22.90 -7.64 -1.56
N TYR A 234 23.16 -7.41 -2.84
CA TYR A 234 22.32 -7.87 -3.93
C TYR A 234 22.77 -9.25 -4.40
N ILE A 235 21.87 -10.25 -4.28
CA ILE A 235 22.13 -11.64 -4.68
C ILE A 235 21.23 -11.98 -5.86
N LYS A 236 21.85 -12.27 -7.02
CA LYS A 236 21.10 -12.73 -8.19
C LYS A 236 20.65 -14.16 -7.97
N GLY A 237 19.36 -14.35 -7.74
CA GLY A 237 18.85 -15.66 -7.38
C GLY A 237 17.37 -15.64 -7.02
N MET A 238 16.89 -16.78 -6.58
CA MET A 238 15.51 -16.96 -6.18
C MET A 238 15.42 -17.52 -4.77
N VAL A 239 14.53 -16.95 -3.97
CA VAL A 239 14.13 -17.52 -2.69
C VAL A 239 13.14 -18.64 -2.98
N GLY A 240 13.44 -19.84 -2.54
CA GLY A 240 12.58 -21.00 -2.68
C GLY A 240 11.67 -21.20 -1.48
N LYS A 241 12.11 -20.80 -0.28
CA LYS A 241 11.31 -20.97 0.93
C LYS A 241 11.75 -20.02 2.04
N VAL A 242 10.76 -19.54 2.80
CA VAL A 242 10.93 -18.81 4.07
C VAL A 242 10.10 -19.52 5.14
N TYR A 243 10.69 -19.78 6.29
CA TYR A 243 9.95 -20.39 7.41
C TYR A 243 10.48 -19.91 8.77
N PRO A 244 9.60 -19.80 9.77
CA PRO A 244 9.99 -19.39 11.11
C PRO A 244 10.72 -20.52 11.85
N GLU A 245 11.71 -20.14 12.64
CA GLU A 245 12.42 -21.01 13.57
C GLU A 245 11.88 -20.88 15.00
N ALA A 246 12.24 -21.81 15.85
CA ALA A 246 11.75 -21.84 17.24
C ALA A 246 12.24 -20.65 18.09
N ASP A 247 13.36 -20.04 17.72
CA ASP A 247 13.93 -18.87 18.39
C ASP A 247 13.34 -17.54 17.90
N GLY A 248 12.38 -17.59 16.95
CA GLY A 248 11.72 -16.41 16.38
C GLY A 248 12.48 -15.79 15.20
N THR A 249 13.58 -16.36 14.74
CA THR A 249 14.22 -15.98 13.49
C THR A 249 13.52 -16.61 12.29
N LEU A 250 13.88 -16.17 11.09
CA LEU A 250 13.37 -16.67 9.83
C LEU A 250 14.49 -17.29 9.02
N THR A 251 14.39 -18.56 8.66
CA THR A 251 15.32 -19.16 7.71
C THR A 251 14.85 -18.89 6.29
N VAL A 252 15.67 -18.18 5.52
CA VAL A 252 15.48 -17.92 4.09
C VAL A 252 16.36 -18.88 3.30
N GLN A 253 15.73 -19.82 2.57
CA GLN A 253 16.43 -20.73 1.64
C GLN A 253 16.39 -20.16 0.23
N ALA A 254 17.54 -19.99 -0.38
CA ALA A 254 17.66 -19.37 -1.68
C ALA A 254 18.76 -20.02 -2.54
N SER A 255 18.72 -19.79 -3.84
CA SER A 255 19.78 -20.13 -4.78
C SER A 255 20.53 -18.88 -5.19
N ASP A 256 21.85 -18.88 -5.09
CA ASP A 256 22.70 -17.88 -5.73
C ASP A 256 23.06 -18.41 -7.14
N LEU A 257 22.61 -17.72 -8.16
CA LEU A 257 22.79 -18.12 -9.56
C LEU A 257 24.17 -17.72 -10.12
N ILE A 258 24.88 -16.79 -9.47
CA ILE A 258 26.22 -16.37 -9.89
C ILE A 258 27.24 -17.36 -9.35
N GLU A 259 27.17 -17.68 -8.06
CA GLU A 259 28.07 -18.64 -7.42
C GLU A 259 27.61 -20.09 -7.57
N ASN A 260 26.44 -20.31 -8.18
CA ASN A 260 25.83 -21.63 -8.41
C ASN A 260 25.76 -22.48 -7.13
N LYS A 261 25.29 -21.89 -6.04
CA LYS A 261 25.17 -22.55 -4.74
C LYS A 261 23.81 -22.32 -4.08
N GLN A 262 23.43 -23.26 -3.22
CA GLN A 262 22.32 -23.05 -2.28
C GLN A 262 22.82 -22.29 -1.07
N ILE A 263 22.06 -21.31 -0.62
CA ILE A 263 22.36 -20.50 0.56
C ILE A 263 21.20 -20.49 1.53
N LYS A 264 21.54 -20.34 2.81
CA LYS A 264 20.56 -20.11 3.88
C LYS A 264 20.97 -18.87 4.64
N ILE A 265 20.03 -17.97 4.84
CA ILE A 265 20.22 -16.75 5.64
C ILE A 265 19.26 -16.83 6.82
N SER A 266 19.79 -16.63 8.03
CA SER A 266 18.97 -16.37 9.21
C SER A 266 18.62 -14.89 9.22
N ALA A 267 17.35 -14.57 9.12
CA ALA A 267 16.84 -13.21 9.05
C ALA A 267 15.91 -12.90 10.23
N ASP A 268 15.93 -11.66 10.68
CA ASP A 268 14.97 -11.15 11.67
C ASP A 268 13.68 -10.68 11.01
N MET A 269 13.77 -10.24 9.75
CA MET A 269 12.63 -9.75 8.99
C MET A 269 12.78 -10.11 7.51
N VAL A 270 11.67 -10.49 6.87
CA VAL A 270 11.61 -10.71 5.42
C VAL A 270 10.58 -9.77 4.81
N VAL A 271 10.97 -9.09 3.74
CA VAL A 271 10.14 -8.11 3.04
C VAL A 271 9.81 -8.60 1.64
N LEU A 272 8.54 -8.84 1.37
CA LEU A 272 8.05 -9.38 0.11
C LEU A 272 7.67 -8.28 -0.87
N ALA A 273 8.36 -8.19 -1.99
CA ALA A 273 8.01 -7.30 -3.09
C ALA A 273 6.89 -7.91 -3.93
N ALA A 274 5.67 -7.81 -3.41
CA ALA A 274 4.46 -8.38 -3.99
C ALA A 274 4.12 -7.76 -5.35
N ALA A 275 3.59 -8.55 -6.26
CA ALA A 275 3.07 -8.09 -7.54
C ALA A 275 1.96 -7.05 -7.33
N ILE A 276 1.81 -6.15 -8.29
CA ILE A 276 0.67 -5.24 -8.32
C ILE A 276 -0.38 -5.72 -9.32
N GLU A 277 -1.64 -5.52 -8.98
CA GLU A 277 -2.79 -5.82 -9.84
C GLU A 277 -3.74 -4.62 -9.86
N PRO A 278 -4.62 -4.51 -10.87
CA PRO A 278 -5.60 -3.43 -10.93
C PRO A 278 -6.44 -3.38 -9.68
N ASP A 279 -6.81 -2.16 -9.25
CA ASP A 279 -7.75 -2.01 -8.15
C ASP A 279 -9.09 -2.69 -8.46
N LYS A 280 -9.71 -3.30 -7.45
CA LYS A 280 -10.99 -4.04 -7.59
C LYS A 280 -12.12 -3.16 -8.14
N SER A 281 -12.04 -1.83 -7.99
CA SER A 281 -13.00 -0.86 -8.55
C SER A 281 -12.78 -0.56 -10.04
N ALA A 282 -11.64 -0.95 -10.63
CA ALA A 282 -11.30 -0.62 -12.00
C ALA A 282 -12.29 -1.21 -13.02
N ARG A 283 -12.62 -2.50 -12.91
CA ARG A 283 -13.55 -3.18 -13.83
C ARG A 283 -14.99 -2.61 -13.77
N PRO A 284 -15.62 -2.43 -12.59
CA PRO A 284 -16.93 -1.75 -12.50
C PRO A 284 -16.90 -0.34 -13.07
N LEU A 285 -15.83 0.42 -12.85
CA LEU A 285 -15.67 1.77 -13.38
C LEU A 285 -15.52 1.73 -14.92
N ALA A 286 -14.69 0.82 -15.46
CA ALA A 286 -14.53 0.66 -16.91
C ALA A 286 -15.88 0.35 -17.59
N THR A 287 -16.67 -0.55 -17.01
CA THR A 287 -18.02 -0.86 -17.51
C THR A 287 -18.93 0.38 -17.50
N MET A 288 -18.93 1.15 -16.40
CA MET A 288 -19.71 2.38 -16.28
C MET A 288 -19.29 3.45 -17.30
N LEU A 289 -17.99 3.58 -17.56
CA LEU A 289 -17.42 4.54 -18.50
C LEU A 289 -17.39 4.05 -19.96
N THR A 290 -17.75 2.79 -20.20
CA THR A 290 -17.58 2.12 -21.51
C THR A 290 -16.12 2.23 -22.00
N ALA A 291 -15.16 2.10 -21.06
CA ALA A 291 -13.73 2.19 -21.33
C ALA A 291 -13.14 0.78 -21.53
N SER A 292 -12.19 0.67 -22.45
CA SER A 292 -11.53 -0.59 -22.76
C SER A 292 -10.51 -0.99 -21.68
N MET A 293 -10.35 -2.29 -21.49
CA MET A 293 -9.36 -2.89 -20.60
C MET A 293 -8.52 -3.92 -21.34
N ASP A 294 -7.28 -4.13 -20.90
CA ASP A 294 -6.42 -5.20 -21.41
C ASP A 294 -6.75 -6.57 -20.79
N THR A 295 -6.00 -7.59 -21.18
CA THR A 295 -6.16 -8.97 -20.67
C THR A 295 -5.80 -9.13 -19.19
N ASN A 296 -5.16 -8.13 -18.59
CA ASN A 296 -4.75 -8.09 -17.18
C ASN A 296 -5.64 -7.17 -16.33
N ASP A 297 -6.76 -6.69 -16.89
CA ASP A 297 -7.70 -5.78 -16.24
C ASP A 297 -7.16 -4.37 -15.93
N PHE A 298 -6.16 -3.91 -16.68
CA PHE A 298 -5.78 -2.50 -16.70
C PHE A 298 -6.54 -1.74 -17.80
N PHE A 299 -6.81 -0.46 -17.57
CA PHE A 299 -7.37 0.41 -18.61
C PHE A 299 -6.40 0.53 -19.79
N THR A 300 -6.94 0.49 -21.00
CA THR A 300 -6.14 0.57 -22.24
C THR A 300 -6.22 1.98 -22.83
N GLU A 301 -5.07 2.54 -23.18
CA GLU A 301 -4.96 3.79 -23.90
C GLU A 301 -5.37 3.63 -25.38
N ALA A 302 -5.77 4.73 -26.00
CA ALA A 302 -6.15 4.75 -27.41
C ALA A 302 -4.95 4.47 -28.35
N HIS A 303 -3.75 4.90 -27.97
CA HIS A 303 -2.51 4.58 -28.68
C HIS A 303 -1.29 4.87 -27.80
N PRO A 304 -0.36 3.92 -27.61
CA PRO A 304 0.73 4.03 -26.63
C PRO A 304 1.71 5.20 -26.89
N LYS A 305 1.85 5.66 -28.11
CA LYS A 305 2.73 6.79 -28.47
C LYS A 305 1.99 8.09 -28.77
N LEU A 306 0.89 8.02 -29.52
CA LEU A 306 0.21 9.20 -30.04
C LEU A 306 -0.88 9.72 -29.10
N ARG A 307 -1.50 8.83 -28.32
CA ARG A 307 -2.59 9.15 -27.38
C ARG A 307 -2.42 8.32 -26.08
N PRO A 308 -1.31 8.50 -25.33
CA PRO A 308 -0.93 7.60 -24.24
C PRO A 308 -1.73 7.80 -22.96
N VAL A 309 -2.46 8.89 -22.84
CA VAL A 309 -3.28 9.24 -21.66
C VAL A 309 -4.77 9.26 -21.94
N GLU A 310 -5.17 9.05 -23.19
CA GLU A 310 -6.58 9.01 -23.58
C GLU A 310 -7.03 7.57 -23.72
N SER A 311 -8.22 7.24 -23.20
CA SER A 311 -8.86 5.98 -23.53
C SER A 311 -9.43 5.99 -24.96
N PRO A 312 -9.76 4.83 -25.55
CA PRO A 312 -10.52 4.79 -26.82
C PRO A 312 -11.87 5.51 -26.74
N THR A 313 -12.45 5.63 -25.55
CA THR A 313 -13.70 6.35 -25.30
C THR A 313 -13.40 7.83 -25.12
N ALA A 314 -13.94 8.66 -26.00
CA ALA A 314 -13.65 10.09 -26.02
C ALA A 314 -14.08 10.81 -24.73
N GLY A 315 -13.22 11.68 -24.23
CA GLY A 315 -13.44 12.45 -22.99
C GLY A 315 -13.08 11.69 -21.71
N ILE A 316 -12.63 10.43 -21.83
CA ILE A 316 -12.14 9.63 -20.71
C ILE A 316 -10.60 9.56 -20.81
N PHE A 317 -9.93 10.04 -19.78
CA PHE A 317 -8.46 10.05 -19.68
C PHE A 317 -8.00 9.09 -18.60
N LEU A 318 -6.77 8.61 -18.71
CA LEU A 318 -6.16 7.62 -17.84
C LEU A 318 -4.93 8.22 -17.14
N SER A 319 -4.77 7.93 -15.84
CA SER A 319 -3.64 8.43 -15.08
C SER A 319 -3.09 7.39 -14.09
N GLY A 320 -1.77 7.24 -14.07
CA GLY A 320 -1.07 6.38 -13.12
C GLY A 320 -1.26 4.88 -13.36
N ALA A 321 -1.14 4.10 -12.30
CA ALA A 321 -1.11 2.64 -12.34
C ALA A 321 -2.43 1.96 -12.76
N CYS A 322 -3.52 2.70 -12.93
CA CYS A 322 -4.75 2.14 -13.51
C CYS A 322 -4.56 1.66 -14.96
N GLN A 323 -3.55 2.17 -15.66
CA GLN A 323 -3.21 1.87 -17.05
C GLN A 323 -2.17 0.74 -17.17
N GLY A 324 -1.60 0.31 -16.07
CA GLY A 324 -0.56 -0.71 -16.00
C GLY A 324 0.52 -0.38 -14.99
N PRO A 325 1.40 -1.33 -14.69
CA PRO A 325 2.53 -1.09 -13.81
C PRO A 325 3.43 0.02 -14.34
N LYS A 326 3.59 1.08 -13.56
CA LYS A 326 4.47 2.23 -13.86
C LYS A 326 4.82 2.97 -12.57
N ASP A 327 5.91 3.71 -12.62
CA ASP A 327 6.28 4.71 -11.61
C ASP A 327 5.50 6.02 -11.79
N ILE A 328 5.79 6.97 -10.95
CA ILE A 328 5.17 8.31 -10.96
C ILE A 328 5.61 9.11 -12.18
#